data_b81171dcf12ad168f194345dbe156213
#
_entry.id   b81171dcf12ad168f194345dbe156213
#
_cell.length_a   1.000
_cell.length_b   1.000
_cell.length_c   1.000
_cell.angle_alpha   90.00
_cell.angle_beta   90.00
_cell.angle_gamma   90.00
#
_symmetry.space_group_name_H-M   'P 1'
#
loop_
_entity.id
_entity.type
_entity.pdbx_description
1 polymer ?
#
loop_
_entity_poly.entity_id
_entity_poly.type
_entity_poly.pdbx_seq_one_letter_code
_entity_poly.pdbx_strand_id
1 'polypeptide(L)'
;HGHSTWHVSVDDTSLLIDPFFDNPFTSVDPADLSPDYVLLTHGHADHVGDVGAFTDATIVGTPELVGWVADEHGADDTIGMNLGGTVECGSAYVTMHRADHTNGIGTDYEYSAGMPAGYVIGDTVPTQETDEDAFAFYHAGDTGLMSEMRDVIGPFLEPDAAALPVGDHYTMGPAQAAIAADWLDVDHVFPMHYDTFPAIEIDVEDVEREVAAAGSSAEVHVLDGDESFAFERPYAEE
;
A
#
# COMPACT_ATOMS: atom_id res chain seq x y z
N HIS A 1 -6.57 5.25 7.26
CA HIS A 1 -6.78 4.97 8.70
C HIS A 1 -5.50 5.17 9.51
N GLY A 2 -4.59 6.00 9.00
CA GLY A 2 -3.30 6.27 9.66
C GLY A 2 -2.26 5.17 9.44
N HIS A 3 -1.00 5.48 9.77
CA HIS A 3 0.15 4.64 9.54
C HIS A 3 0.25 4.18 8.07
N SER A 4 0.17 2.89 7.81
CA SER A 4 0.13 2.31 6.46
C SER A 4 -1.20 1.60 6.14
N THR A 5 -2.24 1.83 6.98
CA THR A 5 -3.55 1.22 6.79
C THR A 5 -4.37 2.01 5.78
N TRP A 6 -4.62 1.41 4.62
CA TRP A 6 -5.38 2.02 3.54
C TRP A 6 -6.64 1.22 3.21
N HIS A 7 -7.75 1.94 3.00
CA HIS A 7 -9.00 1.37 2.50
C HIS A 7 -9.22 1.89 1.07
N VAL A 8 -9.11 1.01 0.10
CA VAL A 8 -9.19 1.31 -1.33
C VAL A 8 -10.45 0.69 -1.90
N SER A 9 -11.22 1.46 -2.68
CA SER A 9 -12.38 0.96 -3.39
C SER A 9 -12.18 1.10 -4.89
N VAL A 10 -12.42 0.00 -5.61
CA VAL A 10 -12.42 -0.04 -7.07
C VAL A 10 -13.79 -0.56 -7.50
N ASP A 11 -14.62 0.32 -8.07
CA ASP A 11 -16.03 0.06 -8.33
C ASP A 11 -16.76 -0.50 -7.08
N ASP A 12 -17.27 -1.72 -7.16
CA ASP A 12 -17.99 -2.38 -6.07
C ASP A 12 -17.08 -3.22 -5.15
N THR A 13 -15.77 -3.20 -5.36
CA THR A 13 -14.79 -4.00 -4.59
C THR A 13 -14.08 -3.14 -3.55
N SER A 14 -14.04 -3.63 -2.33
CA SER A 14 -13.44 -2.99 -1.16
C SER A 14 -12.20 -3.76 -0.72
N LEU A 15 -11.03 -3.09 -0.69
CA LEU A 15 -9.74 -3.64 -0.30
C LEU A 15 -9.19 -2.88 0.91
N LEU A 16 -8.81 -3.60 1.95
CA LEU A 16 -8.12 -3.05 3.11
C LEU A 16 -6.66 -3.50 3.08
N ILE A 17 -5.72 -2.56 3.21
CA ILE A 17 -4.28 -2.85 3.18
C ILE A 17 -3.71 -2.64 4.57
N ASP A 18 -2.92 -3.60 5.06
CA ASP A 18 -2.15 -3.54 6.30
C ASP A 18 -2.97 -3.04 7.50
N PRO A 19 -3.95 -3.82 8.00
CA PRO A 19 -4.84 -3.40 9.07
C PRO A 19 -4.10 -3.23 10.41
N PHE A 20 -3.95 -1.97 10.83
CA PHE A 20 -3.39 -1.55 12.10
C PHE A 20 -4.14 -0.33 12.63
N PHE A 21 -5.13 -0.55 13.50
CA PHE A 21 -6.03 0.47 14.03
C PHE A 21 -5.63 0.95 15.43
N ASP A 22 -4.72 0.25 16.11
CA ASP A 22 -4.14 0.72 17.39
C ASP A 22 -3.08 1.80 17.14
N ASN A 23 -3.49 2.89 16.47
CA ASN A 23 -2.65 4.03 16.15
C ASN A 23 -3.37 5.35 16.45
N PRO A 24 -2.64 6.48 16.63
CA PRO A 24 -3.24 7.75 17.09
C PRO A 24 -4.04 8.51 16.03
N PHE A 25 -4.04 8.06 14.77
CA PHE A 25 -4.62 8.80 13.64
C PHE A 25 -6.00 8.31 13.23
N THR A 26 -6.49 7.21 13.78
CA THR A 26 -7.82 6.68 13.48
C THR A 26 -8.66 6.53 14.74
N SER A 27 -9.96 6.68 14.58
CA SER A 27 -10.96 6.36 15.59
C SER A 27 -11.93 5.27 15.13
N VAL A 28 -11.69 4.69 13.96
CA VAL A 28 -12.52 3.63 13.38
C VAL A 28 -12.32 2.34 14.17
N ASP A 29 -13.43 1.71 14.56
CA ASP A 29 -13.39 0.35 15.11
C ASP A 29 -13.29 -0.64 13.94
N PRO A 30 -12.29 -1.55 13.93
CA PRO A 30 -12.20 -2.60 12.92
C PRO A 30 -13.51 -3.36 12.70
N ALA A 31 -14.32 -3.53 13.75
CA ALA A 31 -15.61 -4.22 13.67
C ALA A 31 -16.68 -3.47 12.84
N ASP A 32 -16.48 -2.19 12.54
CA ASP A 32 -17.38 -1.40 11.69
C ASP A 32 -17.04 -1.53 10.20
N LEU A 33 -15.93 -2.20 9.85
CA LEU A 33 -15.49 -2.41 8.49
C LEU A 33 -15.78 -3.84 8.02
N SER A 34 -16.03 -3.97 6.72
CA SER A 34 -16.27 -5.28 6.08
C SER A 34 -15.67 -5.27 4.67
N PRO A 35 -14.33 -5.28 4.54
CA PRO A 35 -13.68 -5.34 3.23
C PRO A 35 -13.91 -6.70 2.58
N ASP A 36 -13.94 -6.72 1.23
CA ASP A 36 -13.97 -7.97 0.47
C ASP A 36 -12.60 -8.68 0.51
N TYR A 37 -11.53 -7.88 0.49
CA TYR A 37 -10.15 -8.37 0.50
C TYR A 37 -9.30 -7.62 1.52
N VAL A 38 -8.36 -8.35 2.14
CA VAL A 38 -7.30 -7.76 2.95
C VAL A 38 -5.95 -8.08 2.33
N LEU A 39 -5.20 -7.05 1.95
CA LEU A 39 -3.87 -7.17 1.36
C LEU A 39 -2.81 -6.93 2.43
N LEU A 40 -1.86 -7.84 2.56
CA LEU A 40 -0.79 -7.74 3.55
C LEU A 40 0.56 -7.57 2.85
N THR A 41 1.23 -6.47 3.12
CA THR A 41 2.54 -6.16 2.52
C THR A 41 3.66 -6.97 3.17
N HIS A 42 3.64 -7.10 4.50
CA HIS A 42 4.62 -7.85 5.26
C HIS A 42 4.11 -8.14 6.69
N GLY A 43 4.86 -8.90 7.48
CA GLY A 43 4.40 -9.48 8.74
C GLY A 43 4.73 -8.71 10.01
N HIS A 44 5.17 -7.45 9.95
CA HIS A 44 5.39 -6.66 11.16
C HIS A 44 4.06 -6.32 11.85
N ALA A 45 4.10 -6.16 13.17
CA ALA A 45 2.90 -6.00 14.00
C ALA A 45 2.06 -4.77 13.66
N ASP A 46 2.70 -3.71 13.16
CA ASP A 46 2.08 -2.47 12.72
C ASP A 46 1.50 -2.54 11.28
N HIS A 47 1.45 -3.74 10.70
CA HIS A 47 0.80 -4.04 9.42
C HIS A 47 -0.19 -5.20 9.49
N VAL A 48 0.01 -6.13 10.45
CA VAL A 48 -0.87 -7.30 10.61
C VAL A 48 -1.63 -7.29 11.94
N GLY A 49 -1.49 -6.22 12.74
CA GLY A 49 -1.97 -6.19 14.12
C GLY A 49 -3.45 -6.50 14.29
N ASP A 50 -4.28 -6.02 13.37
CA ASP A 50 -5.74 -6.21 13.42
C ASP A 50 -6.26 -7.16 12.33
N VAL A 51 -5.39 -7.91 11.63
CA VAL A 51 -5.83 -8.85 10.58
C VAL A 51 -6.84 -9.88 11.08
N GLY A 52 -6.74 -10.28 12.34
CA GLY A 52 -7.68 -11.22 12.98
C GLY A 52 -9.14 -10.72 13.06
N ALA A 53 -9.38 -9.42 12.91
CA ALA A 53 -10.73 -8.86 12.85
C ALA A 53 -11.40 -9.05 11.46
N PHE A 54 -10.65 -9.45 10.44
CA PHE A 54 -11.09 -9.49 9.05
C PHE A 54 -11.02 -10.88 8.41
N THR A 55 -11.12 -11.94 9.22
CA THR A 55 -11.01 -13.33 8.74
C THR A 55 -12.16 -13.78 7.84
N ASP A 56 -13.24 -13.02 7.75
CA ASP A 56 -14.34 -13.24 6.80
C ASP A 56 -14.02 -12.70 5.38
N ALA A 57 -13.00 -11.84 5.25
CA ALA A 57 -12.50 -11.35 3.96
C ALA A 57 -11.50 -12.35 3.35
N THR A 58 -11.26 -12.24 2.04
CA THR A 58 -10.17 -12.98 1.39
C THR A 58 -8.83 -12.31 1.71
N ILE A 59 -7.92 -13.04 2.36
CA ILE A 59 -6.58 -12.53 2.72
C ILE A 59 -5.60 -12.75 1.57
N VAL A 60 -4.95 -11.68 1.12
CA VAL A 60 -4.00 -11.69 -0.01
C VAL A 60 -2.60 -11.32 0.49
N GLY A 61 -1.59 -12.09 0.11
CA GLY A 61 -0.21 -11.83 0.53
C GLY A 61 0.76 -12.89 0.02
N THR A 62 1.99 -12.91 0.53
CA THR A 62 2.91 -14.01 0.25
C THR A 62 2.34 -15.34 0.81
N PRO A 63 2.66 -16.50 0.22
CA PRO A 63 2.15 -17.79 0.70
C PRO A 63 2.44 -18.05 2.18
N GLU A 64 3.62 -17.62 2.66
CA GLU A 64 4.02 -17.76 4.05
C GLU A 64 3.16 -16.89 4.98
N LEU A 65 2.86 -15.65 4.57
CA LEU A 65 2.10 -14.71 5.37
C LEU A 65 0.62 -15.09 5.44
N VAL A 66 -0.02 -15.41 4.32
CA VAL A 66 -1.42 -15.85 4.35
C VAL A 66 -1.60 -17.19 5.04
N GLY A 67 -0.60 -18.10 4.94
CA GLY A 67 -0.58 -19.34 5.69
C GLY A 67 -0.52 -19.12 7.20
N TRP A 68 0.28 -18.16 7.65
CA TRP A 68 0.34 -17.78 9.05
C TRP A 68 -1.01 -17.18 9.54
N VAL A 69 -1.65 -16.30 8.73
CA VAL A 69 -2.97 -15.76 9.09
C VAL A 69 -4.02 -16.86 9.19
N ALA A 70 -4.03 -17.82 8.27
CA ALA A 70 -4.94 -18.95 8.31
C ALA A 70 -4.73 -19.81 9.57
N ASP A 71 -3.48 -20.10 9.93
CA ASP A 71 -3.14 -20.93 11.07
C ASP A 71 -3.40 -20.22 12.41
N GLU A 72 -3.08 -18.93 12.54
CA GLU A 72 -3.14 -18.19 13.79
C GLU A 72 -4.52 -17.58 14.05
N HIS A 73 -5.18 -17.08 13.00
CA HIS A 73 -6.44 -16.35 13.10
C HIS A 73 -7.65 -17.09 12.51
N GLY A 74 -7.42 -18.19 11.78
CA GLY A 74 -8.48 -19.06 11.26
C GLY A 74 -9.17 -18.49 10.01
N ALA A 75 -8.47 -17.70 9.18
CA ALA A 75 -9.00 -17.27 7.90
C ALA A 75 -9.17 -18.45 6.95
N ASP A 76 -10.38 -18.62 6.41
CA ASP A 76 -10.72 -19.73 5.52
C ASP A 76 -10.36 -19.44 4.05
N ASP A 77 -10.48 -18.17 3.62
CA ASP A 77 -10.21 -17.73 2.25
C ASP A 77 -8.88 -16.97 2.16
N THR A 78 -7.93 -17.53 1.41
CA THR A 78 -6.61 -16.91 1.21
C THR A 78 -6.13 -17.03 -0.24
N ILE A 79 -5.45 -15.99 -0.71
CA ILE A 79 -4.75 -15.97 -1.99
C ILE A 79 -3.25 -15.75 -1.73
N GLY A 80 -2.48 -16.83 -1.78
CA GLY A 80 -1.03 -16.75 -1.76
C GLY A 80 -0.51 -16.35 -3.15
N MET A 81 0.17 -15.21 -3.26
CA MET A 81 0.78 -14.74 -4.50
C MET A 81 2.26 -14.41 -4.29
N ASN A 82 2.98 -14.13 -5.35
CA ASN A 82 4.40 -13.82 -5.27
C ASN A 82 4.76 -12.63 -6.15
N LEU A 83 5.96 -12.08 -5.93
CA LEU A 83 6.45 -10.90 -6.62
C LEU A 83 6.34 -11.04 -8.14
N GLY A 84 5.81 -10.02 -8.80
CA GLY A 84 5.55 -9.96 -10.23
C GLY A 84 4.25 -10.65 -10.67
N GLY A 85 3.53 -11.31 -9.74
CA GLY A 85 2.22 -11.89 -10.02
C GLY A 85 1.11 -10.86 -9.96
N THR A 86 0.04 -11.07 -10.74
CA THR A 86 -1.21 -10.33 -10.69
C THR A 86 -2.36 -11.27 -10.36
N VAL A 87 -3.24 -10.87 -9.46
CA VAL A 87 -4.46 -11.60 -9.12
C VAL A 87 -5.67 -10.69 -9.30
N GLU A 88 -6.79 -11.28 -9.69
CA GLU A 88 -8.08 -10.59 -9.76
C GLU A 88 -8.73 -10.63 -8.37
N CYS A 89 -9.10 -9.45 -7.87
CA CYS A 89 -9.79 -9.23 -6.61
C CYS A 89 -11.08 -8.45 -6.89
N GLY A 90 -12.15 -9.16 -7.27
CA GLY A 90 -13.40 -8.52 -7.67
C GLY A 90 -13.22 -7.64 -8.92
N SER A 91 -13.48 -6.35 -8.81
CA SER A 91 -13.26 -5.36 -9.89
C SER A 91 -11.81 -4.87 -9.97
N ALA A 92 -10.95 -5.25 -9.03
CA ALA A 92 -9.56 -4.81 -8.98
C ALA A 92 -8.59 -5.89 -9.47
N TYR A 93 -7.49 -5.46 -10.08
CA TYR A 93 -6.32 -6.29 -10.39
C TYR A 93 -5.17 -5.86 -9.49
N VAL A 94 -4.67 -6.79 -8.69
CA VAL A 94 -3.62 -6.55 -7.69
C VAL A 94 -2.32 -7.19 -8.15
N THR A 95 -1.31 -6.37 -8.42
CA THR A 95 0.03 -6.82 -8.81
C THR A 95 0.99 -6.64 -7.65
N MET A 96 1.62 -7.74 -7.20
CA MET A 96 2.59 -7.70 -6.10
C MET A 96 3.97 -7.32 -6.60
N HIS A 97 4.59 -6.33 -5.97
CA HIS A 97 5.97 -5.94 -6.20
C HIS A 97 6.81 -6.04 -4.93
N ARG A 98 8.12 -6.18 -5.10
CA ARG A 98 9.08 -6.20 -4.01
C ARG A 98 9.09 -4.88 -3.25
N ALA A 99 9.29 -4.99 -1.94
CA ALA A 99 9.73 -3.90 -1.09
C ALA A 99 11.12 -4.20 -0.51
N ASP A 100 11.96 -3.19 -0.32
CA ASP A 100 13.28 -3.34 0.31
C ASP A 100 13.15 -3.11 1.82
N HIS A 101 12.73 -4.17 2.52
CA HIS A 101 12.48 -4.17 3.96
C HIS A 101 12.72 -5.54 4.57
N THR A 102 12.57 -5.67 5.90
CA THR A 102 12.56 -6.96 6.59
C THR A 102 11.14 -7.52 6.70
N ASN A 103 11.00 -8.82 6.92
CA ASN A 103 9.70 -9.49 6.94
C ASN A 103 9.65 -10.63 7.95
N GLY A 104 9.66 -10.29 9.24
CA GLY A 104 9.50 -11.24 10.33
C GLY A 104 8.16 -11.07 11.03
N ILE A 105 7.58 -12.17 11.52
CA ILE A 105 6.35 -12.19 12.31
C ILE A 105 6.68 -12.62 13.75
N GLY A 106 5.88 -12.13 14.70
CA GLY A 106 6.02 -12.43 16.11
C GLY A 106 6.89 -11.42 16.85
N THR A 107 6.85 -11.47 18.17
CA THR A 107 7.56 -10.52 19.03
C THR A 107 9.09 -10.62 18.95
N ASP A 108 9.58 -11.83 18.65
CA ASP A 108 11.01 -12.12 18.48
C ASP A 108 11.36 -12.43 17.01
N TYR A 109 10.47 -12.10 16.05
CA TYR A 109 10.63 -12.34 14.62
C TYR A 109 10.93 -13.80 14.27
N GLU A 110 10.34 -14.73 15.00
CA GLU A 110 10.62 -16.16 14.90
C GLU A 110 10.08 -16.82 13.62
N TYR A 111 9.15 -16.16 12.92
CA TYR A 111 8.60 -16.62 11.63
C TYR A 111 9.03 -15.68 10.50
N SER A 112 9.33 -16.28 9.34
CA SER A 112 9.55 -15.52 8.11
C SER A 112 8.24 -15.45 7.32
N ALA A 113 7.83 -14.24 6.95
CA ALA A 113 6.65 -14.02 6.11
C ALA A 113 6.97 -13.95 4.60
N GLY A 114 8.10 -14.47 4.19
CA GLY A 114 8.57 -14.41 2.80
C GLY A 114 9.27 -13.09 2.47
N MET A 115 9.09 -12.61 1.25
CA MET A 115 9.63 -11.31 0.82
C MET A 115 8.63 -10.20 1.16
N PRO A 116 9.09 -9.06 1.71
CA PRO A 116 8.21 -7.90 1.86
C PRO A 116 7.77 -7.37 0.50
N ALA A 117 6.57 -6.83 0.43
CA ALA A 117 5.95 -6.44 -0.82
C ALA A 117 5.25 -5.07 -0.74
N GLY A 118 4.98 -4.50 -1.89
CA GLY A 118 4.00 -3.47 -2.15
C GLY A 118 3.03 -3.95 -3.21
N TYR A 119 1.97 -3.20 -3.46
CA TYR A 119 0.91 -3.55 -4.41
C TYR A 119 0.62 -2.41 -5.36
N VAL A 120 0.53 -2.72 -6.66
CA VAL A 120 -0.15 -1.87 -7.62
C VAL A 120 -1.56 -2.42 -7.83
N ILE A 121 -2.54 -1.59 -7.55
CA ILE A 121 -3.96 -1.92 -7.59
C ILE A 121 -4.58 -1.13 -8.73
N GLY A 122 -4.94 -1.81 -9.79
CA GLY A 122 -5.56 -1.20 -10.98
C GLY A 122 -6.97 -1.70 -11.21
N ASP A 123 -7.70 -1.00 -12.04
CA ASP A 123 -9.01 -1.39 -12.54
C ASP A 123 -8.94 -2.22 -13.84
N THR A 124 -7.75 -2.34 -14.40
CA THR A 124 -7.45 -3.15 -15.59
C THR A 124 -6.24 -4.04 -15.37
N VAL A 125 -6.16 -5.12 -16.14
CA VAL A 125 -4.97 -5.99 -16.16
C VAL A 125 -3.79 -5.23 -16.75
N PRO A 126 -2.62 -5.21 -16.11
CA PRO A 126 -1.42 -4.61 -16.69
C PRO A 126 -1.07 -5.27 -18.03
N THR A 127 -0.93 -4.47 -19.08
CA THR A 127 -0.56 -4.90 -20.44
C THR A 127 0.54 -4.02 -21.01
N GLN A 128 1.04 -4.39 -22.21
CA GLN A 128 1.99 -3.54 -22.96
C GLN A 128 1.30 -2.43 -23.76
N GLU A 129 -0.03 -2.47 -23.84
CA GLU A 129 -0.83 -1.44 -24.48
C GLU A 129 -1.32 -0.50 -23.37
N THR A 130 -0.95 0.77 -23.45
CA THR A 130 -1.44 1.81 -22.53
C THR A 130 -2.93 2.01 -22.75
N ASP A 131 -3.70 1.88 -21.70
CA ASP A 131 -5.11 2.28 -21.66
C ASP A 131 -5.19 3.66 -20.97
N GLU A 132 -5.44 4.70 -21.76
CA GLU A 132 -5.48 6.09 -21.24
C GLU A 132 -6.61 6.31 -20.22
N ASP A 133 -7.58 5.40 -20.17
CA ASP A 133 -8.70 5.46 -19.20
C ASP A 133 -8.46 4.56 -17.97
N ALA A 134 -7.39 3.76 -17.93
CA ALA A 134 -7.04 2.93 -16.79
C ALA A 134 -6.58 3.81 -15.60
N PHE A 135 -6.80 3.32 -14.39
CA PHE A 135 -6.31 3.93 -13.16
C PHE A 135 -5.59 2.90 -12.32
N ALA A 136 -4.44 3.26 -11.79
CA ALA A 136 -3.68 2.44 -10.87
C ALA A 136 -3.17 3.21 -9.65
N PHE A 137 -3.28 2.58 -8.49
CA PHE A 137 -2.76 3.07 -7.21
C PHE A 137 -1.63 2.17 -6.72
N TYR A 138 -0.47 2.72 -6.41
CA TYR A 138 0.65 2.01 -5.82
C TYR A 138 0.72 2.22 -4.31
N HIS A 139 0.54 1.17 -3.54
CA HIS A 139 0.88 1.13 -2.12
C HIS A 139 2.25 0.49 -1.98
N ALA A 140 3.25 1.28 -1.58
CA ALA A 140 4.65 0.84 -1.61
C ALA A 140 4.98 -0.20 -0.52
N GLY A 141 4.12 -0.34 0.50
CA GLY A 141 4.48 -1.04 1.73
C GLY A 141 5.62 -0.32 2.45
N ASP A 142 6.25 -1.00 3.39
CA ASP A 142 7.46 -0.50 4.00
C ASP A 142 8.66 -0.79 3.09
N THR A 143 9.31 0.26 2.63
CA THR A 143 10.43 0.12 1.70
C THR A 143 11.43 1.27 1.80
N GLY A 144 12.70 0.97 1.52
CA GLY A 144 13.67 1.94 1.07
C GLY A 144 13.43 2.36 -0.39
N LEU A 145 14.16 3.37 -0.86
CA LEU A 145 14.16 3.73 -2.28
C LEU A 145 14.81 2.61 -3.11
N MET A 146 14.08 2.06 -4.07
CA MET A 146 14.55 0.95 -4.91
C MET A 146 14.41 1.24 -6.40
N SER A 147 15.35 0.70 -7.19
CA SER A 147 15.41 0.97 -8.63
C SER A 147 14.22 0.42 -9.41
N GLU A 148 13.50 -0.56 -8.89
CA GLU A 148 12.29 -1.09 -9.51
C GLU A 148 11.19 -0.05 -9.67
N MET A 149 11.14 0.98 -8.82
CA MET A 149 10.20 2.10 -8.97
C MET A 149 10.41 2.82 -10.31
N ARG A 150 11.70 3.03 -10.69
CA ARG A 150 12.09 3.68 -11.95
C ARG A 150 12.06 2.72 -13.15
N ASP A 151 12.50 1.47 -12.95
CA ASP A 151 12.84 0.58 -14.07
C ASP A 151 11.68 -0.37 -14.43
N VAL A 152 10.71 -0.56 -13.51
CA VAL A 152 9.59 -1.50 -13.68
C VAL A 152 8.25 -0.87 -13.32
N ILE A 153 8.07 -0.37 -12.09
CA ILE A 153 6.74 0.03 -11.60
C ILE A 153 6.23 1.24 -12.38
N GLY A 154 7.01 2.34 -12.45
CA GLY A 154 6.64 3.53 -13.21
C GLY A 154 6.34 3.21 -14.68
N PRO A 155 7.34 2.69 -15.46
CA PRO A 155 7.18 2.58 -16.91
C PRO A 155 6.31 1.41 -17.40
N PHE A 156 5.91 0.46 -16.56
CA PHE A 156 5.13 -0.71 -16.99
C PHE A 156 3.76 -0.81 -16.30
N LEU A 157 3.65 -0.36 -15.05
CA LEU A 157 2.38 -0.39 -14.33
C LEU A 157 1.72 0.99 -14.27
N GLU A 158 2.46 2.04 -14.62
CA GLU A 158 2.00 3.40 -14.82
C GLU A 158 1.01 3.86 -13.74
N PRO A 159 1.39 3.80 -12.42
CA PRO A 159 0.47 4.21 -11.36
C PRO A 159 0.20 5.71 -11.42
N ASP A 160 -1.07 6.13 -11.33
CA ASP A 160 -1.48 7.54 -11.26
C ASP A 160 -1.24 8.12 -9.87
N ALA A 161 -1.29 7.27 -8.87
CA ALA A 161 -1.16 7.66 -7.47
C ALA A 161 -0.30 6.68 -6.68
N ALA A 162 0.45 7.18 -5.68
CA ALA A 162 1.26 6.35 -4.82
C ALA A 162 1.15 6.73 -3.35
N ALA A 163 0.91 5.76 -2.47
CA ALA A 163 1.15 5.86 -1.04
C ALA A 163 2.60 5.45 -0.75
N LEU A 164 3.41 6.41 -0.28
CA LEU A 164 4.84 6.25 -0.06
C LEU A 164 5.18 6.44 1.42
N PRO A 165 5.93 5.53 2.05
CA PRO A 165 6.40 5.71 3.41
C PRO A 165 7.43 6.84 3.47
N VAL A 166 7.30 7.75 4.46
CA VAL A 166 8.11 8.96 4.60
C VAL A 166 8.72 9.15 5.99
N GLY A 167 8.51 8.21 6.92
CA GLY A 167 8.92 8.33 8.32
C GLY A 167 10.43 8.20 8.55
N ASP A 168 11.25 8.00 7.50
CA ASP A 168 12.70 7.78 7.62
C ASP A 168 13.00 6.56 8.52
N HIS A 169 14.10 6.51 9.20
CA HIS A 169 14.54 5.50 10.15
C HIS A 169 14.35 4.02 9.71
N TYR A 170 13.12 3.60 9.39
CA TYR A 170 12.80 2.23 8.96
C TYR A 170 12.48 2.12 7.48
N THR A 171 12.09 3.21 6.84
CA THR A 171 11.64 3.29 5.45
C THR A 171 12.31 4.46 4.73
N MET A 172 11.78 4.88 3.59
CA MET A 172 12.16 6.14 2.97
C MET A 172 11.88 7.31 3.91
N GLY A 173 12.70 8.36 3.81
CA GLY A 173 12.38 9.70 4.31
C GLY A 173 11.85 10.61 3.20
N PRO A 174 11.44 11.87 3.50
CA PRO A 174 10.84 12.78 2.54
C PRO A 174 11.61 12.96 1.23
N ALA A 175 12.94 13.11 1.29
CA ALA A 175 13.78 13.28 0.10
C ALA A 175 13.83 12.02 -0.79
N GLN A 176 13.82 10.82 -0.21
CA GLN A 176 13.78 9.58 -0.96
C GLN A 176 12.41 9.32 -1.57
N ALA A 177 11.32 9.61 -0.84
CA ALA A 177 9.97 9.53 -1.34
C ALA A 177 9.72 10.50 -2.50
N ALA A 178 10.31 11.70 -2.46
CA ALA A 178 10.29 12.65 -3.58
C ALA A 178 10.97 12.10 -4.84
N ILE A 179 12.11 11.42 -4.69
CA ILE A 179 12.78 10.75 -5.81
C ILE A 179 11.92 9.57 -6.32
N ALA A 180 11.27 8.83 -5.42
CA ALA A 180 10.36 7.76 -5.79
C ALA A 180 9.17 8.28 -6.60
N ALA A 181 8.57 9.39 -6.19
CA ALA A 181 7.47 10.05 -6.91
C ALA A 181 7.87 10.45 -8.34
N ASP A 182 9.06 11.05 -8.51
CA ASP A 182 9.61 11.38 -9.83
C ASP A 182 9.87 10.13 -10.68
N TRP A 183 10.41 9.06 -10.09
CA TRP A 183 10.69 7.82 -10.81
C TRP A 183 9.45 7.03 -11.21
N LEU A 184 8.40 7.14 -10.42
CA LEU A 184 7.10 6.52 -10.69
C LEU A 184 6.28 7.31 -11.72
N ASP A 185 6.60 8.60 -11.90
CA ASP A 185 5.87 9.56 -12.75
C ASP A 185 4.38 9.66 -12.37
N VAL A 186 4.09 9.65 -11.05
CA VAL A 186 2.73 9.73 -10.52
C VAL A 186 2.22 11.16 -10.47
N ASP A 187 0.90 11.33 -10.62
CA ASP A 187 0.23 12.62 -10.46
C ASP A 187 -0.07 12.94 -8.99
N HIS A 188 -0.24 11.91 -8.13
CA HIS A 188 -0.63 12.07 -6.74
C HIS A 188 0.24 11.26 -5.80
N VAL A 189 0.72 11.91 -4.73
CA VAL A 189 1.49 11.27 -3.65
C VAL A 189 0.76 11.40 -2.33
N PHE A 190 0.63 10.28 -1.63
CA PHE A 190 0.06 10.19 -0.30
C PHE A 190 1.14 9.75 0.68
N PRO A 191 1.66 10.64 1.54
CA PRO A 191 2.60 10.26 2.59
C PRO A 191 1.96 9.28 3.57
N MET A 192 2.69 8.23 3.94
CA MET A 192 2.28 7.26 4.95
C MET A 192 3.45 6.85 5.85
N HIS A 193 3.18 6.05 6.89
CA HIS A 193 4.18 5.49 7.81
C HIS A 193 5.05 6.56 8.48
N TYR A 194 4.42 7.58 9.08
CA TYR A 194 5.08 8.66 9.82
C TYR A 194 4.28 9.01 11.08
N ASP A 195 4.92 9.68 12.05
CA ASP A 195 4.37 10.23 13.29
C ASP A 195 3.61 9.26 14.21
N THR A 196 3.50 7.99 13.87
CA THR A 196 2.85 6.97 14.71
C THR A 196 3.71 6.62 15.92
N PHE A 197 5.02 6.62 15.75
CA PHE A 197 6.00 6.32 16.80
C PHE A 197 7.10 7.39 16.84
N PRO A 198 7.74 7.64 18.01
CA PRO A 198 8.77 8.67 18.13
C PRO A 198 9.97 8.51 17.18
N ALA A 199 10.25 7.29 16.70
CA ALA A 199 11.35 7.03 15.78
C ALA A 199 11.09 7.47 14.34
N ILE A 200 9.82 7.69 13.98
CA ILE A 200 9.36 8.07 12.64
C ILE A 200 8.65 9.42 12.63
N GLU A 201 8.92 10.25 13.63
CA GLU A 201 8.41 11.64 13.66
C GLU A 201 9.15 12.48 12.61
N ILE A 202 8.38 13.13 11.74
CA ILE A 202 8.88 14.05 10.70
C ILE A 202 8.02 15.31 10.64
N ASP A 203 8.52 16.35 9.96
CA ASP A 203 7.67 17.44 9.49
C ASP A 203 7.12 17.04 8.11
N VAL A 204 5.84 16.66 8.05
CA VAL A 204 5.22 16.17 6.81
C VAL A 204 5.18 17.24 5.70
N GLU A 205 5.23 18.55 6.05
CA GLU A 205 5.37 19.64 5.07
C GLU A 205 6.70 19.56 4.30
N ASP A 206 7.70 18.85 4.84
CA ASP A 206 8.95 18.57 4.14
C ASP A 206 8.75 17.73 2.88
N VAL A 207 7.73 16.86 2.85
CA VAL A 207 7.45 16.01 1.68
C VAL A 207 7.10 16.84 0.46
N GLU A 208 6.18 17.80 0.58
CA GLU A 208 5.80 18.70 -0.51
C GLU A 208 7.01 19.52 -1.01
N ARG A 209 7.83 20.01 -0.08
CA ARG A 209 9.05 20.76 -0.40
C ARG A 209 10.07 19.91 -1.16
N GLU A 210 10.28 18.67 -0.75
CA GLU A 210 11.22 17.75 -1.39
C GLU A 210 10.71 17.28 -2.76
N VAL A 211 9.41 17.00 -2.92
CA VAL A 211 8.77 16.66 -4.21
C VAL A 211 8.97 17.80 -5.22
N ALA A 212 8.72 19.05 -4.81
CA ALA A 212 8.99 20.22 -5.65
C ALA A 212 10.48 20.38 -5.98
N ALA A 213 11.38 20.10 -5.03
CA ALA A 213 12.83 20.17 -5.23
C ALA A 213 13.36 19.07 -6.16
N ALA A 214 12.76 17.88 -6.17
CA ALA A 214 13.07 16.79 -7.10
C ALA A 214 12.64 17.10 -8.54
N GLY A 215 11.75 18.08 -8.73
CA GLY A 215 11.22 18.46 -10.04
C GLY A 215 10.02 17.62 -10.48
N SER A 216 9.46 16.81 -9.60
CA SER A 216 8.21 16.10 -9.83
C SER A 216 7.03 17.08 -9.87
N SER A 217 6.05 16.81 -10.72
CA SER A 217 4.78 17.54 -10.80
C SER A 217 3.69 16.95 -9.90
N ALA A 218 4.00 15.91 -9.15
CA ALA A 218 3.03 15.24 -8.29
C ALA A 218 2.44 16.18 -7.24
N GLU A 219 1.14 16.11 -7.05
CA GLU A 219 0.43 16.76 -5.96
C GLU A 219 0.54 15.91 -4.69
N VAL A 220 0.97 16.51 -3.58
CA VAL A 220 1.09 15.81 -2.29
C VAL A 220 -0.19 16.01 -1.49
N HIS A 221 -0.80 14.90 -1.07
CA HIS A 221 -2.03 14.88 -0.29
C HIS A 221 -1.75 14.33 1.11
N VAL A 222 -1.69 15.21 2.09
CA VAL A 222 -1.60 14.82 3.51
C VAL A 222 -3.02 14.65 4.03
N LEU A 223 -3.48 13.42 4.14
CA LEU A 223 -4.82 13.11 4.64
C LEU A 223 -4.80 12.94 6.16
N ASP A 224 -5.79 13.50 6.85
CA ASP A 224 -6.07 13.12 8.23
C ASP A 224 -6.54 11.65 8.27
N GLY A 225 -6.27 10.92 9.36
CA GLY A 225 -6.31 9.48 9.43
C GLY A 225 -7.54 8.77 8.85
N ASP A 226 -8.73 9.35 8.99
CA ASP A 226 -9.99 8.79 8.46
C ASP A 226 -10.56 9.59 7.27
N GLU A 227 -9.74 10.49 6.68
CA GLU A 227 -10.09 11.25 5.49
C GLU A 227 -10.01 10.38 4.25
N SER A 228 -10.80 10.69 3.23
CA SER A 228 -10.80 9.98 1.96
C SER A 228 -10.55 10.90 0.79
N PHE A 229 -9.89 10.38 -0.24
CA PHE A 229 -9.68 11.03 -1.52
C PHE A 229 -10.36 10.19 -2.62
N ALA A 230 -11.08 10.84 -3.52
CA ALA A 230 -11.75 10.17 -4.62
C ALA A 230 -11.19 10.67 -5.96
N PHE A 231 -10.83 9.73 -6.81
CA PHE A 231 -10.47 10.02 -8.19
C PHE A 231 -11.74 10.03 -9.04
N GLU A 232 -12.03 11.17 -9.68
CA GLU A 232 -13.13 11.25 -10.63
C GLU A 232 -12.62 10.88 -12.02
N ARG A 233 -13.11 9.77 -12.58
CA ARG A 233 -12.87 9.50 -13.99
C ARG A 233 -13.66 10.47 -14.85
N PRO A 234 -13.06 11.06 -15.90
CA PRO A 234 -13.85 11.69 -16.93
C PRO A 234 -14.78 10.61 -17.52
N TYR A 235 -16.11 10.79 -17.37
CA TYR A 235 -17.08 9.90 -18.00
C TYR A 235 -16.75 9.81 -19.49
N ALA A 236 -16.51 8.59 -20.01
CA ALA A 236 -16.56 8.36 -21.44
C ALA A 236 -17.97 8.76 -21.90
N GLU A 237 -18.09 9.87 -22.63
CA GLU A 237 -19.37 10.21 -23.30
C GLU A 237 -19.66 9.09 -24.31
N GLU A 238 -20.76 8.36 -24.12
CA GLU A 238 -21.29 7.35 -25.04
C GLU A 238 -21.65 7.93 -26.43
#